data_c8db075732560ef14a90bc7b4b19044e
#
_entry.id   c8db075732560ef14a90bc7b4b19044e
#
_cell.length_a   1.000
_cell.length_b   1.000
_cell.length_c   1.000
_cell.angle_alpha   90.00
_cell.angle_beta   90.00
_cell.angle_gamma   90.00
#
_symmetry.space_group_name_H-M   'P 1'
#
loop_
_entity.id
_entity.type
_entity.pdbx_description
1 polymer ?
#
loop_
_entity_poly.entity_id
_entity_poly.type
_entity_poly.pdbx_seq_one_letter_code
_entity_poly.pdbx_strand_id
1 'polypeptide(L)'
;MNRLKHIRHLALDMDGTIYSGGTLFDSTRPFLALLGELGIGHTFLTNNSSKSSKDYLAHLRKIGIMADADQLYTSTQAAIEYLREQMPAVRRLFILGTASMRAEMEASGFASTADSPQDEPDAVVVGFDTELTYARLCRTAYWVSRGKPFVATHPDRVCPTDQPTVLVDCGAVCAAIEQAAGRGPDTVLGKPHPCMLRGILHRHALAPEELGMVGDRLYTDMAICLLYTSPSPRDRTRSRMPSSA
;
A
#
# COMPACT_ATOMS: atom_id res chain seq x y z
N MET A 1 4.07 -23.46 21.54
CA MET A 1 3.86 -22.16 22.20
C MET A 1 2.76 -21.42 21.46
N ASN A 2 1.80 -20.84 22.19
CA ASN A 2 0.70 -20.10 21.58
C ASN A 2 1.22 -18.71 21.12
N ARG A 3 1.56 -18.56 19.84
CA ARG A 3 2.12 -17.31 19.27
C ARG A 3 1.18 -16.11 19.43
N LEU A 4 -0.12 -16.33 19.56
CA LEU A 4 -1.10 -15.27 19.73
C LEU A 4 -0.98 -14.50 21.06
N LYS A 5 -0.31 -15.07 22.08
CA LYS A 5 -0.12 -14.41 23.38
C LYS A 5 0.82 -13.20 23.35
N HIS A 6 1.59 -13.02 22.28
CA HIS A 6 2.53 -11.90 22.12
C HIS A 6 1.96 -10.78 21.28
N ILE A 7 0.82 -10.99 20.62
CA ILE A 7 0.21 -9.98 19.76
C ILE A 7 -0.28 -8.81 20.61
N ARG A 8 0.20 -7.63 20.29
CA ARG A 8 -0.18 -6.35 20.93
C ARG A 8 -0.86 -5.41 19.95
N HIS A 9 -0.73 -5.68 18.66
CA HIS A 9 -1.30 -4.84 17.61
C HIS A 9 -1.74 -5.68 16.41
N LEU A 10 -2.83 -5.27 15.74
CA LEU A 10 -3.32 -5.90 14.53
C LEU A 10 -3.31 -4.93 13.35
N ALA A 11 -2.68 -5.32 12.25
CA ALA A 11 -2.92 -4.70 10.96
C ALA A 11 -4.20 -5.32 10.37
N LEU A 12 -5.19 -4.49 10.09
CA LEU A 12 -6.51 -4.92 9.61
C LEU A 12 -6.67 -4.49 8.15
N ASP A 13 -6.74 -5.43 7.23
CA ASP A 13 -7.20 -5.12 5.88
C ASP A 13 -8.62 -4.52 5.93
N MET A 14 -8.98 -3.75 4.92
CA MET A 14 -10.23 -2.98 4.92
C MET A 14 -11.30 -3.61 4.03
N ASP A 15 -11.10 -3.56 2.71
CA ASP A 15 -12.09 -4.04 1.73
C ASP A 15 -12.15 -5.58 1.71
N GLY A 16 -13.28 -6.15 2.07
CA GLY A 16 -13.47 -7.61 2.21
C GLY A 16 -13.21 -8.14 3.62
N THR A 17 -12.63 -7.34 4.53
CA THR A 17 -12.32 -7.74 5.90
C THR A 17 -13.14 -6.97 6.94
N ILE A 18 -13.20 -5.65 6.83
CA ILE A 18 -13.91 -4.77 7.76
C ILE A 18 -15.29 -4.38 7.20
N TYR A 19 -15.35 -4.14 5.90
CA TYR A 19 -16.57 -3.79 5.17
C TYR A 19 -16.52 -4.32 3.74
N SER A 20 -17.67 -4.29 3.07
CA SER A 20 -17.77 -4.46 1.61
C SER A 20 -18.50 -3.26 1.02
N GLY A 21 -17.84 -2.53 0.10
CA GLY A 21 -18.37 -1.28 -0.44
C GLY A 21 -18.62 -0.25 0.66
N GLY A 22 -19.88 0.06 0.95
CA GLY A 22 -20.28 1.00 2.01
C GLY A 22 -20.86 0.35 3.26
N THR A 23 -20.84 -0.98 3.37
CA THR A 23 -21.53 -1.74 4.42
C THR A 23 -20.55 -2.48 5.32
N LEU A 24 -20.60 -2.20 6.62
CA LEU A 24 -19.82 -2.96 7.61
C LEU A 24 -20.33 -4.40 7.70
N PHE A 25 -19.38 -5.33 7.91
CA PHE A 25 -19.78 -6.68 8.34
C PHE A 25 -20.29 -6.67 9.79
N ASP A 26 -21.24 -7.53 10.10
CA ASP A 26 -21.85 -7.59 11.44
C ASP A 26 -20.82 -7.87 12.55
N SER A 27 -19.76 -8.61 12.23
CA SER A 27 -18.65 -8.91 13.13
C SER A 27 -17.72 -7.75 13.42
N THR A 28 -17.69 -6.70 12.59
CA THR A 28 -16.67 -5.63 12.67
C THR A 28 -16.74 -4.88 14.00
N ARG A 29 -17.90 -4.37 14.37
CA ARG A 29 -18.03 -3.58 15.61
C ARG A 29 -17.76 -4.39 16.88
N PRO A 30 -18.32 -5.60 17.06
CA PRO A 30 -17.96 -6.46 18.19
C PRO A 30 -16.47 -6.81 18.24
N PHE A 31 -15.84 -7.04 17.08
CA PHE A 31 -14.42 -7.33 17.00
C PHE A 31 -13.55 -6.14 17.43
N LEU A 32 -13.82 -4.93 16.94
CA LEU A 32 -13.09 -3.73 17.35
C LEU A 32 -13.28 -3.41 18.85
N ALA A 33 -14.48 -3.61 19.37
CA ALA A 33 -14.76 -3.46 20.80
C ALA A 33 -13.95 -4.45 21.64
N LEU A 34 -13.89 -5.72 21.23
CA LEU A 34 -13.07 -6.75 21.88
C LEU A 34 -11.58 -6.41 21.88
N LEU A 35 -11.04 -5.86 20.79
CA LEU A 35 -9.65 -5.40 20.75
C LEU A 35 -9.39 -4.33 21.81
N GLY A 36 -10.33 -3.37 21.97
CA GLY A 36 -10.26 -2.34 23.00
C GLY A 36 -10.29 -2.93 24.42
N GLU A 37 -11.16 -3.89 24.70
CA GLU A 37 -11.25 -4.59 25.99
C GLU A 37 -9.97 -5.36 26.31
N LEU A 38 -9.32 -5.94 25.30
CA LEU A 38 -8.07 -6.71 25.45
C LEU A 38 -6.82 -5.81 25.48
N GLY A 39 -6.97 -4.50 25.24
CA GLY A 39 -5.83 -3.59 25.12
C GLY A 39 -4.95 -3.85 23.89
N ILE A 40 -5.50 -4.47 22.84
CA ILE A 40 -4.80 -4.73 21.58
C ILE A 40 -5.05 -3.54 20.63
N GLY A 41 -3.96 -2.88 20.22
CA GLY A 41 -4.01 -1.82 19.23
C GLY A 41 -4.37 -2.33 17.83
N HIS A 42 -4.83 -1.46 16.95
CA HIS A 42 -5.05 -1.83 15.54
C HIS A 42 -4.77 -0.68 14.58
N THR A 43 -4.41 -1.03 13.36
CA THR A 43 -4.23 -0.10 12.24
C THR A 43 -4.95 -0.67 11.02
N PHE A 44 -5.82 0.11 10.42
CA PHE A 44 -6.44 -0.20 9.14
C PHE A 44 -5.41 -0.07 8.03
N LEU A 45 -5.26 -1.11 7.22
CA LEU A 45 -4.22 -1.24 6.21
C LEU A 45 -4.83 -1.47 4.83
N THR A 46 -4.56 -0.60 3.86
CA THR A 46 -5.12 -0.76 2.51
C THR A 46 -4.09 -0.55 1.40
N ASN A 47 -4.19 -1.35 0.33
CA ASN A 47 -3.47 -1.13 -0.91
C ASN A 47 -4.11 -0.03 -1.77
N ASN A 48 -5.40 0.22 -1.60
CA ASN A 48 -6.14 1.13 -2.46
C ASN A 48 -5.67 2.58 -2.28
N SER A 49 -5.01 3.13 -3.29
CA SER A 49 -4.44 4.49 -3.33
C SER A 49 -5.36 5.52 -4.00
N SER A 50 -6.60 5.15 -4.36
CA SER A 50 -7.53 6.09 -5.03
C SER A 50 -8.06 7.19 -4.12
N LYS A 51 -7.91 7.03 -2.80
CA LYS A 51 -8.35 7.99 -1.79
C LYS A 51 -7.17 8.41 -0.93
N SER A 52 -7.19 9.65 -0.44
CA SER A 52 -6.25 10.11 0.57
C SER A 52 -6.58 9.52 1.95
N SER A 53 -5.61 9.57 2.86
CA SER A 53 -5.83 9.21 4.27
C SER A 53 -6.99 9.99 4.89
N LYS A 54 -7.13 11.28 4.55
CA LYS A 54 -8.25 12.12 4.98
C LYS A 54 -9.60 11.59 4.51
N ASP A 55 -9.68 11.16 3.24
CA ASP A 55 -10.93 10.62 2.67
C ASP A 55 -11.28 9.26 3.27
N TYR A 56 -10.27 8.43 3.56
CA TYR A 56 -10.49 7.16 4.25
C TYR A 56 -11.01 7.34 5.67
N LEU A 57 -10.44 8.27 6.44
CA LEU A 57 -10.93 8.59 7.79
C LEU A 57 -12.36 9.13 7.75
N ALA A 58 -12.68 9.97 6.75
CA ALA A 58 -14.04 10.45 6.55
C ALA A 58 -15.01 9.31 6.18
N HIS A 59 -14.58 8.37 5.31
CA HIS A 59 -15.35 7.19 4.94
C HIS A 59 -15.61 6.28 6.16
N LEU A 60 -14.57 5.94 6.93
CA LEU A 60 -14.69 5.15 8.15
C LEU A 60 -15.68 5.78 9.13
N ARG A 61 -15.59 7.08 9.35
CA ARG A 61 -16.54 7.82 10.21
C ARG A 61 -17.97 7.71 9.68
N LYS A 62 -18.17 7.84 8.36
CA LYS A 62 -19.50 7.74 7.73
C LYS A 62 -20.15 6.37 7.95
N ILE A 63 -19.36 5.29 7.94
CA ILE A 63 -19.85 3.93 8.20
C ILE A 63 -19.85 3.56 9.70
N GLY A 64 -19.52 4.54 10.57
CA GLY A 64 -19.62 4.41 12.03
C GLY A 64 -18.40 3.81 12.71
N ILE A 65 -17.22 3.91 12.09
CA ILE A 65 -15.93 3.59 12.71
C ILE A 65 -15.20 4.91 12.99
N MET A 66 -14.87 5.15 14.27
CA MET A 66 -14.02 6.26 14.67
C MET A 66 -12.57 5.76 14.65
N ALA A 67 -11.76 6.36 13.79
CA ALA A 67 -10.34 6.07 13.69
C ALA A 67 -9.55 7.37 13.62
N ASP A 68 -8.38 7.38 14.22
CA ASP A 68 -7.42 8.46 14.17
C ASP A 68 -6.41 8.24 13.04
N ALA A 69 -5.61 9.26 12.73
CA ALA A 69 -4.66 9.21 11.61
C ALA A 69 -3.56 8.15 11.79
N ASP A 70 -3.16 7.84 13.02
CA ASP A 70 -2.19 6.80 13.35
C ASP A 70 -2.76 5.38 13.24
N GLN A 71 -4.09 5.25 13.24
CA GLN A 71 -4.81 3.99 13.01
C GLN A 71 -5.10 3.70 11.54
N LEU A 72 -4.54 4.46 10.60
CA LEU A 72 -4.69 4.22 9.17
C LEU A 72 -3.33 4.23 8.48
N TYR A 73 -3.07 3.22 7.64
CA TYR A 73 -1.88 3.15 6.82
C TYR A 73 -2.23 2.72 5.39
N THR A 74 -1.95 3.57 4.43
CA THR A 74 -2.28 3.37 3.01
C THR A 74 -1.04 3.10 2.18
N SER A 75 -1.21 2.50 0.99
CA SER A 75 -0.11 2.36 0.04
C SER A 75 0.44 3.71 -0.46
N THR A 76 -0.37 4.78 -0.44
CA THR A 76 0.10 6.14 -0.71
C THR A 76 1.07 6.62 0.37
N GLN A 77 0.74 6.40 1.66
CA GLN A 77 1.65 6.73 2.76
C GLN A 77 2.95 5.93 2.67
N ALA A 78 2.86 4.64 2.37
CA ALA A 78 4.05 3.80 2.16
C ALA A 78 4.91 4.31 0.99
N ALA A 79 4.30 4.79 -0.09
CA ALA A 79 5.02 5.40 -1.21
C ALA A 79 5.70 6.71 -0.83
N ILE A 80 5.05 7.56 -0.04
CA ILE A 80 5.62 8.80 0.49
C ILE A 80 6.84 8.50 1.38
N GLU A 81 6.72 7.56 2.30
CA GLU A 81 7.82 7.14 3.19
C GLU A 81 8.97 6.55 2.38
N TYR A 82 8.67 5.64 1.44
CA TYR A 82 9.67 5.05 0.54
C TYR A 82 10.45 6.11 -0.25
N LEU A 83 9.75 7.07 -0.85
CA LEU A 83 10.39 8.14 -1.62
C LEU A 83 11.32 8.99 -0.75
N ARG A 84 10.90 9.32 0.48
CA ARG A 84 11.72 10.10 1.42
C ARG A 84 12.96 9.35 1.89
N GLU A 85 12.84 8.06 2.15
CA GLU A 85 13.92 7.25 2.70
C GLU A 85 14.89 6.74 1.63
N GLN A 86 14.35 6.22 0.52
CA GLN A 86 15.15 5.54 -0.50
C GLN A 86 15.52 6.43 -1.68
N MET A 87 14.80 7.53 -1.87
CA MET A 87 14.98 8.46 -2.97
C MET A 87 15.03 9.92 -2.49
N PRO A 88 15.89 10.26 -1.52
CA PRO A 88 15.87 11.57 -0.83
C PRO A 88 16.15 12.79 -1.72
N ALA A 89 16.65 12.59 -2.95
CA ALA A 89 16.83 13.66 -3.93
C ALA A 89 15.56 14.02 -4.71
N VAL A 90 14.55 13.13 -4.73
CA VAL A 90 13.30 13.32 -5.47
C VAL A 90 12.46 14.41 -4.80
N ARG A 91 12.01 15.38 -5.60
CA ARG A 91 11.12 16.48 -5.17
C ARG A 91 9.90 16.61 -6.06
N ARG A 92 10.07 16.34 -7.36
CA ARG A 92 9.05 16.56 -8.39
C ARG A 92 8.56 15.23 -8.95
N LEU A 93 7.27 15.02 -8.91
CA LEU A 93 6.65 13.75 -9.29
C LEU A 93 5.68 13.94 -10.46
N PHE A 94 5.76 13.06 -11.45
CA PHE A 94 4.62 12.81 -12.32
C PHE A 94 3.77 11.71 -11.67
N ILE A 95 2.57 12.07 -11.22
CA ILE A 95 1.68 11.17 -10.46
C ILE A 95 0.53 10.74 -11.35
N LEU A 96 0.49 9.49 -11.77
CA LEU A 96 -0.68 8.84 -12.36
C LEU A 96 -1.53 8.26 -11.23
N GLY A 97 -2.48 9.02 -10.76
CA GLY A 97 -3.36 8.75 -9.64
C GLY A 97 -4.45 9.79 -9.56
N THR A 98 -5.44 9.58 -8.71
CA THR A 98 -6.55 10.50 -8.48
C THR A 98 -6.10 11.87 -7.98
N ALA A 99 -6.97 12.87 -8.08
CA ALA A 99 -6.74 14.18 -7.49
C ALA A 99 -6.48 14.08 -5.96
N SER A 100 -7.17 13.16 -5.29
CA SER A 100 -7.03 12.91 -3.85
C SER A 100 -5.64 12.37 -3.49
N MET A 101 -5.13 11.39 -4.24
CA MET A 101 -3.77 10.86 -4.07
C MET A 101 -2.71 11.95 -4.33
N ARG A 102 -2.86 12.74 -5.40
CA ARG A 102 -1.95 13.85 -5.71
C ARG A 102 -1.88 14.85 -4.58
N ALA A 103 -3.05 15.29 -4.08
CA ALA A 103 -3.13 16.24 -2.97
C ALA A 103 -2.44 15.74 -1.70
N GLU A 104 -2.52 14.43 -1.38
CA GLU A 104 -1.82 13.84 -0.24
C GLU A 104 -0.29 13.86 -0.42
N MET A 105 0.21 13.54 -1.62
CA MET A 105 1.64 13.61 -1.93
C MET A 105 2.16 15.05 -1.89
N GLU A 106 1.39 16.01 -2.42
CA GLU A 106 1.72 17.44 -2.37
C GLU A 106 1.76 17.97 -0.93
N ALA A 107 0.76 17.63 -0.11
CA ALA A 107 0.74 17.95 1.31
C ALA A 107 1.92 17.35 2.07
N SER A 108 2.51 16.27 1.54
CA SER A 108 3.70 15.62 2.08
C SER A 108 5.02 16.24 1.60
N GLY A 109 4.98 17.33 0.80
CA GLY A 109 6.14 18.11 0.37
C GLY A 109 6.70 17.75 -1.00
N PHE A 110 6.03 16.90 -1.78
CA PHE A 110 6.37 16.68 -3.19
C PHE A 110 5.65 17.69 -4.09
N ALA A 111 6.29 18.10 -5.18
CA ALA A 111 5.67 18.93 -6.20
C ALA A 111 5.19 18.05 -7.36
N SER A 112 3.91 18.15 -7.73
CA SER A 112 3.40 17.51 -8.95
C SER A 112 3.85 18.25 -10.19
N THR A 113 4.25 17.53 -11.24
CA THR A 113 4.51 18.10 -12.55
C THR A 113 3.23 18.18 -13.38
N ALA A 114 3.20 19.13 -14.32
CA ALA A 114 2.13 19.24 -15.29
C ALA A 114 2.17 18.08 -16.32
N ASP A 115 1.07 17.86 -17.02
CA ASP A 115 1.02 16.96 -18.17
C ASP A 115 1.65 17.62 -19.41
N SER A 116 2.96 17.83 -19.34
CA SER A 116 3.75 18.49 -20.37
C SER A 116 5.10 17.81 -20.53
N PRO A 117 5.59 17.64 -21.78
CA PRO A 117 6.93 17.09 -22.01
C PRO A 117 8.07 18.04 -21.60
N GLN A 118 7.77 19.31 -21.32
CA GLN A 118 8.73 20.31 -20.85
C GLN A 118 8.82 20.35 -19.32
N ASP A 119 7.86 19.76 -18.61
CA ASP A 119 7.82 19.75 -17.15
C ASP A 119 8.31 18.40 -16.61
N GLU A 120 9.64 18.24 -16.65
CA GLU A 120 10.31 16.98 -16.35
C GLU A 120 10.23 16.61 -14.87
N PRO A 121 9.74 15.40 -14.51
CA PRO A 121 9.73 14.90 -13.14
C PRO A 121 11.09 14.29 -12.74
N ASP A 122 11.33 14.20 -11.42
CA ASP A 122 12.41 13.39 -10.87
C ASP A 122 12.06 11.90 -10.88
N ALA A 123 10.77 11.58 -10.64
CA ALA A 123 10.25 10.22 -10.63
C ALA A 123 8.78 10.17 -11.09
N VAL A 124 8.36 8.99 -11.49
CA VAL A 124 6.97 8.64 -11.84
C VAL A 124 6.39 7.78 -10.73
N VAL A 125 5.19 8.15 -10.24
CA VAL A 125 4.44 7.35 -9.28
C VAL A 125 3.09 6.98 -9.89
N VAL A 126 2.76 5.69 -9.87
CA VAL A 126 1.49 5.15 -10.38
C VAL A 126 0.70 4.54 -9.24
N GLY A 127 -0.55 4.93 -9.13
CA GLY A 127 -1.53 4.38 -8.19
C GLY A 127 -2.81 3.91 -8.87
N PHE A 128 -3.81 3.59 -8.06
CA PHE A 128 -5.16 3.32 -8.53
C PHE A 128 -5.82 4.64 -8.95
N ASP A 129 -5.94 4.84 -10.24
CA ASP A 129 -6.46 6.09 -10.82
C ASP A 129 -7.84 5.87 -11.44
N THR A 130 -8.89 6.20 -10.69
CA THR A 130 -10.28 6.19 -11.17
C THR A 130 -10.61 7.39 -12.07
N GLU A 131 -9.68 8.33 -12.22
CA GLU A 131 -9.76 9.53 -13.07
C GLU A 131 -8.83 9.42 -14.29
N LEU A 132 -8.36 8.20 -14.61
CA LEU A 132 -7.37 7.92 -15.65
C LEU A 132 -7.84 8.48 -17.01
N THR A 133 -6.95 9.25 -17.64
CA THR A 133 -7.12 9.68 -19.03
C THR A 133 -6.05 9.07 -19.93
N TYR A 134 -6.38 8.85 -21.20
CA TYR A 134 -5.43 8.34 -22.17
C TYR A 134 -4.19 9.23 -22.30
N ALA A 135 -4.36 10.56 -22.26
CA ALA A 135 -3.26 11.50 -22.34
C ALA A 135 -2.27 11.32 -21.17
N ARG A 136 -2.78 11.20 -19.94
CA ARG A 136 -1.94 10.97 -18.74
C ARG A 136 -1.25 9.61 -18.77
N LEU A 137 -1.92 8.57 -19.27
CA LEU A 137 -1.31 7.25 -19.46
C LEU A 137 -0.14 7.33 -20.45
N CYS A 138 -0.33 7.99 -21.62
CA CYS A 138 0.73 8.20 -22.60
C CYS A 138 1.90 9.01 -22.04
N ARG A 139 1.62 10.07 -21.26
CA ARG A 139 2.66 10.87 -20.61
C ARG A 139 3.46 10.05 -19.58
N THR A 140 2.79 9.19 -18.83
CA THR A 140 3.46 8.25 -17.92
C THR A 140 4.42 7.34 -18.68
N ALA A 141 3.95 6.68 -19.74
CA ALA A 141 4.77 5.81 -20.57
C ALA A 141 5.96 6.57 -21.20
N TYR A 142 5.76 7.82 -21.63
CA TYR A 142 6.84 8.69 -22.11
C TYR A 142 7.92 8.89 -21.06
N TRP A 143 7.60 9.29 -19.83
CA TRP A 143 8.60 9.50 -18.79
C TRP A 143 9.30 8.21 -18.38
N VAL A 144 8.57 7.10 -18.32
CA VAL A 144 9.13 5.78 -18.03
C VAL A 144 10.13 5.37 -19.13
N SER A 145 9.78 5.53 -20.42
CA SER A 145 10.69 5.23 -21.54
C SER A 145 11.93 6.13 -21.57
N ARG A 146 11.86 7.32 -20.96
CA ARG A 146 13.00 8.24 -20.79
C ARG A 146 13.89 7.88 -19.60
N GLY A 147 13.64 6.75 -18.93
CA GLY A 147 14.46 6.26 -17.83
C GLY A 147 14.16 6.89 -16.48
N LYS A 148 13.04 7.62 -16.32
CA LYS A 148 12.66 8.13 -14.99
C LYS A 148 12.37 6.99 -14.04
N PRO A 149 12.79 7.06 -12.76
CA PRO A 149 12.41 6.10 -11.74
C PRO A 149 10.90 5.90 -11.72
N PHE A 150 10.47 4.64 -11.68
CA PHE A 150 9.07 4.26 -11.79
C PHE A 150 8.63 3.46 -10.56
N VAL A 151 7.77 4.04 -9.74
CA VAL A 151 7.25 3.47 -8.50
C VAL A 151 5.77 3.21 -8.63
N ALA A 152 5.34 1.97 -8.36
CA ALA A 152 3.94 1.60 -8.25
C ALA A 152 3.54 1.54 -6.77
N THR A 153 2.36 2.07 -6.42
CA THR A 153 1.88 2.06 -5.04
C THR A 153 1.49 0.68 -4.54
N HIS A 154 1.06 -0.23 -5.44
CA HIS A 154 0.69 -1.61 -5.11
C HIS A 154 0.56 -2.48 -6.36
N PRO A 155 0.56 -3.82 -6.22
CA PRO A 155 0.55 -4.75 -7.37
C PRO A 155 -0.86 -5.12 -7.87
N ASP A 156 -1.94 -4.68 -7.21
CA ASP A 156 -3.29 -5.18 -7.48
C ASP A 156 -3.72 -4.84 -8.91
N ARG A 157 -4.19 -5.86 -9.64
CA ARG A 157 -4.64 -5.70 -11.04
C ARG A 157 -6.08 -5.24 -11.14
N VAL A 158 -6.88 -5.59 -10.14
CA VAL A 158 -8.30 -5.25 -10.05
C VAL A 158 -8.65 -4.88 -8.61
N CYS A 159 -9.51 -3.87 -8.45
CA CYS A 159 -10.11 -3.54 -7.17
C CYS A 159 -11.48 -4.23 -7.07
N PRO A 160 -11.83 -4.85 -5.94
CA PRO A 160 -13.16 -5.40 -5.71
C PRO A 160 -14.24 -4.34 -5.83
N THR A 161 -15.38 -4.74 -6.36
CA THR A 161 -16.57 -3.89 -6.47
C THR A 161 -17.82 -4.74 -6.34
N ASP A 162 -18.89 -4.16 -5.83
CA ASP A 162 -20.25 -4.72 -5.79
C ASP A 162 -21.03 -4.44 -7.09
N GLN A 163 -20.44 -3.69 -8.02
CA GLN A 163 -21.05 -3.36 -9.30
C GLN A 163 -20.73 -4.43 -10.36
N PRO A 164 -21.58 -4.63 -11.38
CA PRO A 164 -21.34 -5.59 -12.47
C PRO A 164 -20.26 -5.07 -13.45
N THR A 165 -19.06 -4.81 -12.96
CA THR A 165 -17.91 -4.30 -13.72
C THR A 165 -16.61 -4.80 -13.12
N VAL A 166 -15.50 -4.51 -13.79
CA VAL A 166 -14.14 -4.70 -13.29
C VAL A 166 -13.48 -3.34 -13.13
N LEU A 167 -13.03 -3.04 -11.95
CA LEU A 167 -12.23 -1.83 -11.71
C LEU A 167 -10.76 -2.15 -11.99
N VAL A 168 -10.24 -1.60 -13.09
CA VAL A 168 -8.83 -1.76 -13.49
C VAL A 168 -7.96 -1.00 -12.51
N ASP A 169 -7.05 -1.69 -11.83
CA ASP A 169 -6.25 -1.15 -10.76
C ASP A 169 -4.77 -0.94 -11.13
N CYS A 170 -3.98 -0.41 -10.22
CA CYS A 170 -2.58 0.02 -10.38
C CYS A 170 -1.72 -0.99 -11.13
N GLY A 171 -1.75 -2.27 -10.75
CA GLY A 171 -0.93 -3.30 -11.38
C GLY A 171 -1.25 -3.53 -12.85
N ALA A 172 -2.53 -3.42 -13.25
CA ALA A 172 -2.92 -3.54 -14.66
C ALA A 172 -2.52 -2.29 -15.46
N VAL A 173 -2.61 -1.10 -14.85
CA VAL A 173 -2.12 0.15 -15.45
C VAL A 173 -0.60 0.10 -15.65
N CYS A 174 0.14 -0.38 -14.65
CA CYS A 174 1.59 -0.59 -14.76
C CYS A 174 1.95 -1.57 -15.89
N ALA A 175 1.19 -2.65 -16.07
CA ALA A 175 1.40 -3.59 -17.17
C ALA A 175 1.18 -2.94 -18.55
N ALA A 176 0.18 -2.06 -18.69
CA ALA A 176 -0.02 -1.30 -19.93
C ALA A 176 1.14 -0.33 -20.20
N ILE A 177 1.66 0.35 -19.17
CA ILE A 177 2.82 1.23 -19.28
C ILE A 177 4.06 0.41 -19.66
N GLU A 178 4.27 -0.75 -19.05
CA GLU A 178 5.40 -1.64 -19.35
C GLU A 178 5.40 -2.09 -20.81
N GLN A 179 4.25 -2.46 -21.37
CA GLN A 179 4.14 -2.83 -22.79
C GLN A 179 4.49 -1.65 -23.72
N ALA A 180 4.15 -0.43 -23.33
CA ALA A 180 4.40 0.76 -24.15
C ALA A 180 5.83 1.30 -24.00
N ALA A 181 6.40 1.24 -22.81
CA ALA A 181 7.71 1.83 -22.46
C ALA A 181 8.87 0.82 -22.52
N GLY A 182 8.59 -0.47 -22.61
CA GLY A 182 9.61 -1.54 -22.63
C GLY A 182 10.21 -1.85 -21.25
N ARG A 183 9.67 -1.28 -20.16
CA ARG A 183 10.12 -1.55 -18.78
C ARG A 183 8.97 -1.37 -17.79
N GLY A 184 8.94 -2.25 -16.79
CA GLY A 184 8.01 -2.20 -15.68
C GLY A 184 8.48 -1.29 -14.53
N PRO A 185 7.74 -1.25 -13.42
CA PRO A 185 8.12 -0.51 -12.23
C PRO A 185 9.46 -0.98 -11.65
N ASP A 186 10.30 -0.02 -11.23
CA ASP A 186 11.54 -0.31 -10.50
C ASP A 186 11.22 -0.82 -9.08
N THR A 187 10.11 -0.36 -8.53
CA THR A 187 9.61 -0.77 -7.22
C THR A 187 8.09 -0.84 -7.24
N VAL A 188 7.56 -1.94 -6.71
CA VAL A 188 6.13 -2.12 -6.45
C VAL A 188 5.94 -2.21 -4.94
N LEU A 189 5.24 -1.24 -4.38
CA LEU A 189 4.94 -1.14 -2.96
C LEU A 189 3.60 -1.83 -2.64
N GLY A 190 2.98 -1.47 -1.52
CA GLY A 190 1.72 -2.10 -1.13
C GLY A 190 1.89 -3.55 -0.64
N LYS A 191 0.85 -4.16 -0.10
CA LYS A 191 0.87 -5.58 0.28
C LYS A 191 1.10 -6.46 -0.96
N PRO A 192 2.00 -7.45 -0.95
CA PRO A 192 2.74 -8.00 0.20
C PRO A 192 4.12 -7.36 0.45
N HIS A 193 4.43 -6.19 -0.10
CA HIS A 193 5.73 -5.56 0.11
C HIS A 193 5.96 -5.24 1.62
N PRO A 194 7.14 -5.58 2.18
CA PRO A 194 7.42 -5.43 3.61
C PRO A 194 7.28 -4.00 4.17
N CYS A 195 7.39 -2.95 3.32
CA CYS A 195 7.23 -1.56 3.78
C CYS A 195 5.89 -1.31 4.48
N MET A 196 4.84 -2.02 4.07
CA MET A 196 3.50 -1.85 4.65
C MET A 196 3.44 -2.19 6.14
N LEU A 197 4.09 -3.27 6.56
CA LEU A 197 4.16 -3.60 8.00
C LEU A 197 5.26 -2.82 8.71
N ARG A 198 6.38 -2.52 8.03
CA ARG A 198 7.47 -1.74 8.62
C ARG A 198 7.00 -0.36 9.06
N GLY A 199 6.17 0.34 8.27
CA GLY A 199 5.59 1.62 8.65
C GLY A 199 4.75 1.52 9.92
N ILE A 200 3.93 0.45 10.07
CA ILE A 200 3.15 0.21 11.29
C ILE A 200 4.06 -0.10 12.48
N LEU A 201 5.04 -1.00 12.32
CA LEU A 201 6.00 -1.37 13.37
C LEU A 201 6.73 -0.14 13.90
N HIS A 202 7.22 0.71 13.00
CA HIS A 202 7.93 1.94 13.36
C HIS A 202 7.01 2.94 14.06
N ARG A 203 5.80 3.16 13.55
CA ARG A 203 4.83 4.12 14.09
C ARG A 203 4.39 3.79 15.52
N HIS A 204 4.22 2.49 15.82
CA HIS A 204 3.75 2.02 17.12
C HIS A 204 4.85 1.41 18.01
N ALA A 205 6.11 1.53 17.60
CA ALA A 205 7.28 1.00 18.32
C ALA A 205 7.13 -0.49 18.68
N LEU A 206 6.70 -1.32 17.72
CA LEU A 206 6.42 -2.74 17.90
C LEU A 206 7.58 -3.61 17.38
N ALA A 207 7.80 -4.74 18.05
CA ALA A 207 8.59 -5.83 17.49
C ALA A 207 7.74 -6.63 16.47
N PRO A 208 8.35 -7.26 15.45
CA PRO A 208 7.60 -8.00 14.43
C PRO A 208 6.66 -9.08 14.96
N GLU A 209 7.06 -9.76 16.04
CA GLU A 209 6.28 -10.80 16.72
C GLU A 209 5.08 -10.30 17.52
N GLU A 210 5.00 -8.98 17.73
CA GLU A 210 3.88 -8.32 18.42
C GLU A 210 2.79 -7.87 17.45
N LEU A 211 3.05 -7.93 16.13
CA LEU A 211 2.11 -7.52 15.09
C LEU A 211 1.46 -8.74 14.43
N GLY A 212 0.13 -8.77 14.44
CA GLY A 212 -0.68 -9.72 13.67
C GLY A 212 -1.29 -9.05 12.44
N MET A 213 -1.63 -9.85 11.41
CA MET A 213 -2.39 -9.39 10.24
C MET A 213 -3.72 -10.11 10.16
N VAL A 214 -4.79 -9.37 9.90
CA VAL A 214 -6.12 -9.90 9.57
C VAL A 214 -6.49 -9.39 8.18
N GLY A 215 -6.83 -10.31 7.28
CA GLY A 215 -7.18 -9.99 5.90
C GLY A 215 -7.83 -11.17 5.20
N ASP A 216 -8.44 -10.92 4.04
CA ASP A 216 -9.18 -11.90 3.26
C ASP A 216 -8.36 -12.53 2.11
N ARG A 217 -7.20 -11.96 1.76
CA ARG A 217 -6.42 -12.37 0.60
C ARG A 217 -5.12 -13.09 0.98
N LEU A 218 -4.99 -14.35 0.54
CA LEU A 218 -3.80 -15.17 0.81
C LEU A 218 -2.53 -14.61 0.18
N TYR A 219 -2.61 -14.06 -1.03
CA TYR A 219 -1.45 -13.62 -1.80
C TYR A 219 -0.97 -12.20 -1.47
N THR A 220 -1.72 -11.43 -0.70
CA THR A 220 -1.31 -10.12 -0.19
C THR A 220 -1.20 -10.13 1.33
N ASP A 221 -2.30 -10.33 2.04
CA ASP A 221 -2.38 -10.20 3.49
C ASP A 221 -1.64 -11.30 4.24
N MET A 222 -1.82 -12.56 3.81
CA MET A 222 -1.10 -13.67 4.42
C MET A 222 0.36 -13.72 3.96
N ALA A 223 0.63 -13.39 2.70
CA ALA A 223 1.99 -13.40 2.17
C ALA A 223 2.90 -12.38 2.90
N ILE A 224 2.40 -11.20 3.24
CA ILE A 224 3.18 -10.19 3.97
C ILE A 224 3.57 -10.67 5.38
N CYS A 225 2.70 -11.41 6.08
CA CYS A 225 3.01 -12.01 7.37
C CYS A 225 4.16 -13.03 7.25
N LEU A 226 4.12 -13.87 6.22
CA LEU A 226 5.15 -14.89 6.01
C LEU A 226 6.53 -14.30 5.75
N LEU A 227 6.60 -13.12 5.14
CA LEU A 227 7.86 -12.41 4.92
C LEU A 227 8.51 -11.89 6.22
N TYR A 228 7.71 -11.60 7.26
CA TYR A 228 8.22 -11.13 8.55
C TYR A 228 8.39 -12.23 9.59
N THR A 229 7.59 -13.30 9.53
CA THR A 229 7.55 -14.35 10.56
C THR A 229 8.24 -15.64 10.15
N SER A 230 8.56 -15.84 8.85
CA SER A 230 9.32 -16.97 8.36
C SER A 230 10.79 -16.58 8.19
N PRO A 231 11.75 -17.43 8.64
CA PRO A 231 13.13 -17.26 8.22
C PRO A 231 13.19 -17.28 6.70
N SER A 232 13.92 -16.32 6.12
CA SER A 232 14.10 -16.21 4.67
C SER A 232 14.59 -17.57 4.12
N PRO A 233 14.11 -18.02 2.94
CA PRO A 233 14.71 -19.18 2.28
C PRO A 233 16.23 -19.08 2.11
N ARG A 234 16.77 -17.84 2.08
CA ARG A 234 18.22 -17.57 2.08
C ARG A 234 18.88 -17.87 3.43
N ASP A 235 18.16 -17.83 4.54
CA ASP A 235 18.71 -18.16 5.86
C ASP A 235 18.90 -19.66 6.03
N ARG A 236 18.09 -20.50 5.33
CA ARG A 236 18.23 -21.95 5.28
C ARG A 236 19.46 -22.41 4.49
N THR A 237 19.94 -21.63 3.52
CA THR A 237 21.10 -22.00 2.71
C THR A 237 22.43 -21.69 3.39
N ARG A 238 22.47 -20.81 4.39
CA ARG A 238 23.68 -20.52 5.19
C ARG A 238 23.99 -21.56 6.28
N SER A 239 23.03 -22.40 6.67
CA SER A 239 23.21 -23.39 7.73
C SER A 239 23.65 -24.81 7.22
N ARG A 240 23.94 -24.97 5.94
CA ARG A 240 24.40 -26.25 5.34
C ARG A 240 25.67 -26.04 4.54
N MET A 241 26.75 -25.59 5.18
CA MET A 241 28.09 -25.96 4.74
C MET A 241 28.57 -27.12 5.61
N PRO A 242 28.84 -28.30 5.05
CA PRO A 242 29.55 -29.32 5.80
C PRO A 242 30.95 -28.80 6.11
N SER A 243 31.34 -28.86 7.37
CA SER A 243 32.76 -28.74 7.71
C SER A 243 33.49 -29.87 7.02
N SER A 244 34.28 -29.55 6.00
CA SER A 244 35.24 -30.46 5.44
C SER A 244 36.31 -30.70 6.47
N ALA A 245 36.43 -31.96 6.90
CA ALA A 245 37.60 -32.52 7.58
C ALA A 245 38.84 -32.46 6.67
#